data_f1bb6c0eea1321bed521684995ade8a6
#
_entry.id   f1bb6c0eea1321bed521684995ade8a6
#
_cell.length_a   1.000
_cell.length_b   1.000
_cell.length_c   1.000
_cell.angle_alpha   90.00
_cell.angle_beta   90.00
_cell.angle_gamma   90.00
#
_symmetry.space_group_name_H-M   'P 1'
#
loop_
_entity.id
_entity.type
_entity.pdbx_description
1 polymer ?
#
loop_
_entity_poly.entity_id
_entity_poly.type
_entity_poly.pdbx_seq_one_letter_code
_entity_poly.pdbx_strand_id
1 'polypeptide(L)'
;KTYRVGVDVELVNDKIGLIQNKFMSEGEKKMFNIQSSMNNIQCATLCWSIKESVYKWWGRGSVDFKRSIVLKKITGDKTEGVAHCLFKNGTELVIHYLAFNNNFLTWVLTDH
;
A
#
# COMPACT_ATOMS: atom_id res chain seq x y z
N LYS A 1 -9.54 10.46 23.40
CA LYS A 1 -9.79 9.81 22.14
C LYS A 1 -8.59 8.99 21.70
N THR A 2 -8.81 7.77 21.29
CA THR A 2 -7.74 6.88 20.87
C THR A 2 -7.73 6.72 19.36
N TYR A 3 -6.54 6.45 18.83
CA TYR A 3 -6.35 6.23 17.40
C TYR A 3 -5.65 4.90 17.17
N ARG A 4 -5.89 4.34 15.99
CA ARG A 4 -5.16 3.18 15.51
C ARG A 4 -4.31 3.63 14.33
N VAL A 5 -3.03 3.28 14.35
CA VAL A 5 -2.08 3.74 13.33
C VAL A 5 -1.28 2.58 12.77
N GLY A 6 -0.95 2.67 11.49
CA GLY A 6 0.02 1.79 10.85
C GLY A 6 0.96 2.65 10.03
N VAL A 7 2.26 2.37 10.11
CA VAL A 7 3.30 3.11 9.40
C VAL A 7 4.31 2.11 8.84
N ASP A 8 4.74 2.34 7.60
CA ASP A 8 5.74 1.52 6.96
C ASP A 8 6.67 2.35 6.10
N VAL A 9 7.93 1.95 6.02
CA VAL A 9 8.94 2.55 5.15
C VAL A 9 9.62 1.43 4.38
N GLU A 10 9.65 1.54 3.04
CA GLU A 10 10.29 0.54 2.20
C GLU A 10 11.24 1.20 1.23
N LEU A 11 12.44 0.65 1.12
CA LEU A 11 13.37 1.02 0.07
C LEU A 11 12.96 0.33 -1.22
N VAL A 12 12.90 1.10 -2.30
CA VAL A 12 12.62 0.52 -3.63
C VAL A 12 13.71 -0.49 -3.97
N ASN A 13 13.33 -1.74 -4.24
CA ASN A 13 14.30 -2.77 -4.56
C ASN A 13 13.68 -3.89 -5.43
N ASP A 14 14.56 -4.59 -6.15
CA ASP A 14 14.14 -5.63 -7.10
C ASP A 14 13.48 -6.84 -6.43
N LYS A 15 13.83 -7.14 -5.19
CA LYS A 15 13.31 -8.32 -4.50
C LYS A 15 11.80 -8.24 -4.34
N ILE A 16 11.28 -7.06 -4.08
CA ILE A 16 9.84 -6.87 -3.96
C ILE A 16 9.15 -7.12 -5.30
N GLY A 17 9.77 -6.67 -6.39
CA GLY A 17 9.25 -6.94 -7.72
C GLY A 17 9.16 -8.42 -8.03
N LEU A 18 10.12 -9.22 -7.55
CA LEU A 18 10.12 -10.66 -7.79
C LEU A 18 8.98 -11.40 -7.11
N ILE A 19 8.46 -10.87 -6.01
CA ILE A 19 7.39 -11.53 -5.25
C ILE A 19 6.04 -10.83 -5.40
N GLN A 20 5.93 -9.88 -6.33
CA GLN A 20 4.73 -9.04 -6.44
C GLN A 20 3.44 -9.84 -6.62
N ASN A 21 3.48 -10.99 -7.28
CA ASN A 21 2.27 -11.80 -7.48
C ASN A 21 1.71 -12.37 -6.17
N LYS A 22 2.49 -12.36 -5.11
CA LYS A 22 2.03 -12.85 -3.80
C LYS A 22 1.16 -11.82 -3.08
N PHE A 23 1.28 -10.55 -3.43
CA PHE A 23 0.55 -9.49 -2.74
C PHE A 23 -0.22 -8.54 -3.66
N MET A 24 -0.03 -8.61 -4.98
CA MET A 24 -0.73 -7.77 -5.95
C MET A 24 -1.60 -8.61 -6.87
N SER A 25 -2.86 -8.18 -7.02
CA SER A 25 -3.76 -8.75 -8.01
C SER A 25 -3.49 -8.12 -9.39
N GLU A 26 -4.02 -8.73 -10.44
CA GLU A 26 -3.92 -8.16 -11.78
C GLU A 26 -4.61 -6.80 -11.87
N GLY A 27 -5.73 -6.63 -11.17
CA GLY A 27 -6.41 -5.34 -11.13
C GLY A 27 -5.57 -4.25 -10.50
N GLU A 28 -4.83 -4.58 -9.45
CA GLU A 28 -3.94 -3.63 -8.79
C GLU A 28 -2.78 -3.24 -9.71
N LYS A 29 -2.19 -4.19 -10.42
CA LYS A 29 -1.14 -3.91 -11.38
C LYS A 29 -1.61 -2.96 -12.48
N LYS A 30 -2.80 -3.19 -13.01
CA LYS A 30 -3.37 -2.33 -14.04
C LYS A 30 -3.63 -0.92 -13.52
N MET A 31 -4.07 -0.81 -12.28
CA MET A 31 -4.32 0.49 -11.65
C MET A 31 -3.06 1.36 -11.63
N PHE A 32 -1.93 0.78 -11.24
CA PHE A 32 -0.66 1.50 -11.22
C PHE A 32 -0.19 1.87 -12.62
N ASN A 33 -0.38 0.98 -13.60
CA ASN A 33 0.05 1.24 -14.97
C ASN A 33 -0.68 2.42 -15.62
N ILE A 34 -1.93 2.65 -15.24
CA ILE A 34 -2.74 3.72 -15.82
C ILE A 34 -2.42 5.08 -15.21
N GLN A 35 -2.17 5.12 -13.93
CA GLN A 35 -2.16 6.38 -13.18
C GLN A 35 -0.79 6.90 -12.79
N SER A 36 0.26 6.15 -12.95
CA SER A 36 1.53 6.58 -12.40
C SER A 36 2.64 6.69 -13.40
N SER A 37 3.54 7.62 -13.16
CA SER A 37 4.82 7.75 -13.88
C SER A 37 5.90 6.85 -13.28
N MET A 38 5.53 6.01 -12.32
CA MET A 38 6.46 5.09 -11.66
C MET A 38 6.72 3.86 -12.51
N ASN A 39 7.93 3.30 -12.40
CA ASN A 39 8.23 2.03 -13.02
C ASN A 39 7.64 0.86 -12.22
N ASN A 40 7.71 -0.35 -12.76
CA ASN A 40 7.09 -1.52 -12.14
C ASN A 40 7.63 -1.83 -10.74
N ILE A 41 8.92 -1.63 -10.51
CA ILE A 41 9.53 -1.91 -9.21
C ILE A 41 9.07 -0.89 -8.18
N GLN A 42 8.96 0.38 -8.57
CA GLN A 42 8.43 1.42 -7.71
C GLN A 42 6.97 1.14 -7.35
N CYS A 43 6.16 0.76 -8.33
CA CYS A 43 4.75 0.43 -8.10
C CYS A 43 4.61 -0.76 -7.13
N ALA A 44 5.39 -1.81 -7.34
CA ALA A 44 5.36 -2.98 -6.46
C ALA A 44 5.78 -2.62 -5.05
N THR A 45 6.83 -1.82 -4.90
CA THR A 45 7.32 -1.39 -3.59
C THR A 45 6.28 -0.53 -2.87
N LEU A 46 5.66 0.42 -3.58
CA LEU A 46 4.62 1.24 -2.99
C LEU A 46 3.42 0.39 -2.55
N CYS A 47 2.97 -0.51 -3.40
CA CYS A 47 1.86 -1.41 -3.05
C CYS A 47 2.19 -2.25 -1.82
N TRP A 48 3.39 -2.81 -1.76
CA TRP A 48 3.85 -3.56 -0.61
C TRP A 48 3.81 -2.71 0.67
N SER A 49 4.36 -1.48 0.60
CA SER A 49 4.38 -0.57 1.75
C SER A 49 2.98 -0.21 2.22
N ILE A 50 2.07 0.07 1.27
CA ILE A 50 0.66 0.34 1.60
C ILE A 50 0.08 -0.82 2.39
N LYS A 51 0.25 -2.05 1.90
CA LYS A 51 -0.32 -3.23 2.55
C LYS A 51 0.35 -3.54 3.88
N GLU A 52 1.66 -3.29 4.00
CA GLU A 52 2.37 -3.42 5.26
C GLU A 52 1.84 -2.42 6.30
N SER A 53 1.56 -1.18 5.91
CA SER A 53 1.02 -0.20 6.84
C SER A 53 -0.38 -0.61 7.34
N VAL A 54 -1.20 -1.19 6.47
CA VAL A 54 -2.51 -1.72 6.85
C VAL A 54 -2.36 -2.91 7.80
N TYR A 55 -1.41 -3.79 7.50
CA TYR A 55 -1.13 -4.94 8.37
C TYR A 55 -0.72 -4.49 9.78
N LYS A 56 0.14 -3.48 9.86
CA LYS A 56 0.57 -2.92 11.14
C LYS A 56 -0.58 -2.20 11.86
N TRP A 57 -1.41 -1.50 11.11
CA TRP A 57 -2.63 -0.88 11.64
C TRP A 57 -3.55 -1.94 12.25
N TRP A 58 -3.70 -3.08 11.59
CA TRP A 58 -4.55 -4.16 12.05
C TRP A 58 -4.04 -4.74 13.38
N GLY A 59 -2.76 -5.05 13.47
CA GLY A 59 -2.09 -5.44 14.70
C GLY A 59 -2.50 -6.79 15.30
N ARG A 60 -3.25 -7.60 14.58
CA ARG A 60 -3.75 -8.89 15.07
C ARG A 60 -3.20 -10.09 14.32
N GLY A 61 -2.14 -9.90 13.53
CA GLY A 61 -1.51 -10.99 12.80
C GLY A 61 -2.31 -11.47 11.60
N SER A 62 -1.91 -12.56 11.06
CA SER A 62 -2.46 -13.30 9.90
C SER A 62 -3.40 -12.56 8.96
N VAL A 63 -2.83 -11.98 7.89
CA VAL A 63 -3.60 -11.30 6.85
C VAL A 63 -3.07 -11.74 5.48
N ASP A 64 -3.97 -12.13 4.60
CA ASP A 64 -3.62 -12.38 3.20
C ASP A 64 -3.52 -11.04 2.48
N PHE A 65 -2.30 -10.60 2.19
CA PHE A 65 -2.05 -9.29 1.58
C PHE A 65 -2.72 -9.11 0.23
N LYS A 66 -2.87 -10.18 -0.53
CA LYS A 66 -3.46 -10.11 -1.85
C LYS A 66 -4.98 -10.02 -1.81
N ARG A 67 -5.61 -10.82 -0.92
CA ARG A 67 -7.07 -10.96 -0.88
C ARG A 67 -7.76 -10.11 0.17
N SER A 68 -7.10 -9.90 1.30
CA SER A 68 -7.71 -9.19 2.44
C SER A 68 -7.43 -7.69 2.44
N ILE A 69 -6.39 -7.25 1.72
CA ILE A 69 -6.07 -5.83 1.60
C ILE A 69 -6.12 -5.50 0.11
N VAL A 70 -7.23 -4.96 -0.35
CA VAL A 70 -7.45 -4.71 -1.77
C VAL A 70 -7.38 -3.22 -2.06
N LEU A 71 -6.43 -2.84 -2.90
CA LEU A 71 -6.28 -1.46 -3.34
C LEU A 71 -7.39 -1.15 -4.35
N LYS A 72 -8.19 -0.14 -4.06
CA LYS A 72 -9.34 0.25 -4.90
C LYS A 72 -9.05 1.44 -5.78
N LYS A 73 -8.23 2.36 -5.29
CA LYS A 73 -7.93 3.59 -6.00
C LYS A 73 -6.63 4.16 -5.47
N ILE A 74 -5.85 4.76 -6.36
CA ILE A 74 -4.67 5.49 -5.96
C ILE A 74 -4.69 6.83 -6.70
N THR A 75 -4.43 7.90 -5.96
CA THR A 75 -4.43 9.26 -6.48
C THR A 75 -3.13 9.94 -6.05
N GLY A 76 -2.45 10.56 -7.00
CA GLY A 76 -1.18 11.23 -6.69
C GLY A 76 -0.17 10.98 -7.79
N ASP A 77 1.09 11.19 -7.46
CA ASP A 77 2.19 11.04 -8.40
C ASP A 77 3.32 10.21 -7.77
N LYS A 78 4.51 10.27 -8.35
CA LYS A 78 5.65 9.50 -7.86
C LYS A 78 6.25 10.05 -6.56
N THR A 79 5.78 11.20 -6.08
CA THR A 79 6.31 11.83 -4.87
C THR A 79 5.37 11.75 -3.68
N GLU A 80 4.06 11.84 -3.92
CA GLU A 80 3.08 11.78 -2.83
C GLU A 80 1.70 11.46 -3.35
N GLY A 81 0.87 10.94 -2.47
CA GLY A 81 -0.50 10.64 -2.83
C GLY A 81 -1.27 9.92 -1.75
N VAL A 82 -2.41 9.40 -2.15
CA VAL A 82 -3.36 8.73 -1.27
C VAL A 82 -3.87 7.47 -1.95
N ALA A 83 -3.93 6.38 -1.19
CA ALA A 83 -4.47 5.12 -1.65
C ALA A 83 -5.73 4.80 -0.85
N HIS A 84 -6.75 4.29 -1.53
CA HIS A 84 -7.98 3.81 -0.89
C HIS A 84 -7.99 2.30 -0.95
N CYS A 85 -8.10 1.66 0.21
CA CYS A 85 -8.10 0.21 0.33
C CYS A 85 -9.37 -0.28 0.99
N LEU A 86 -9.77 -1.49 0.60
CA LEU A 86 -10.81 -2.23 1.28
C LEU A 86 -10.13 -3.34 2.08
N PHE A 87 -10.36 -3.35 3.39
CA PHE A 87 -9.78 -4.34 4.28
C PHE A 87 -10.82 -5.38 4.64
N LYS A 88 -10.54 -6.64 4.32
CA LYS A 88 -11.43 -7.79 4.57
C LYS A 88 -12.84 -7.53 4.01
N ASN A 89 -13.84 -7.52 4.85
CA ASN A 89 -15.24 -7.51 4.41
C ASN A 89 -15.90 -6.13 4.44
N GLY A 90 -15.15 -5.06 4.32
CA GLY A 90 -15.82 -3.79 4.16
C GLY A 90 -15.26 -2.60 4.91
N THR A 91 -14.15 -2.74 5.64
CA THR A 91 -13.53 -1.57 6.25
C THR A 91 -12.77 -0.80 5.18
N GLU A 92 -13.20 0.44 4.92
CA GLU A 92 -12.52 1.31 3.98
C GLU A 92 -11.43 2.09 4.70
N LEU A 93 -10.22 2.05 4.13
CA LEU A 93 -9.05 2.71 4.71
C LEU A 93 -8.43 3.67 3.70
N VAL A 94 -7.93 4.77 4.21
CA VAL A 94 -7.20 5.76 3.43
C VAL A 94 -5.75 5.74 3.88
N ILE A 95 -4.85 5.42 2.96
CA ILE A 95 -3.42 5.32 3.25
C ILE A 95 -2.71 6.43 2.50
N HIS A 96 -1.92 7.22 3.23
CA HIS A 96 -1.11 8.28 2.66
C HIS A 96 0.27 7.77 2.32
N TYR A 97 0.90 8.35 1.30
CA TYR A 97 2.29 7.99 0.98
C TYR A 97 3.12 9.21 0.58
N LEU A 98 4.40 9.13 0.89
CA LEU A 98 5.43 10.06 0.46
C LEU A 98 6.62 9.27 -0.07
N ALA A 99 7.24 9.77 -1.13
CA ALA A 99 8.47 9.19 -1.66
C ALA A 99 9.65 10.12 -1.35
N PHE A 100 10.75 9.54 -0.87
CA PHE A 100 11.97 10.29 -0.59
C PHE A 100 13.17 9.36 -0.62
N ASN A 101 14.27 9.82 -1.20
CA ASN A 101 15.53 9.06 -1.22
C ASN A 101 15.37 7.60 -1.62
N ASN A 102 14.58 7.35 -2.67
CA ASN A 102 14.28 6.01 -3.17
C ASN A 102 13.55 5.12 -2.16
N ASN A 103 12.82 5.74 -1.23
CA ASN A 103 11.97 5.05 -0.25
C ASN A 103 10.53 5.51 -0.40
N PHE A 104 9.60 4.66 0.03
CA PHE A 104 8.22 5.06 0.25
C PHE A 104 7.91 4.99 1.73
N LEU A 105 7.32 6.05 2.25
CA LEU A 105 6.72 6.10 3.58
C LEU A 105 5.22 6.05 3.40
N THR A 106 4.56 5.13 4.09
CA THR A 106 3.11 5.02 4.05
C THR A 106 2.55 5.02 5.47
N TRP A 107 1.34 5.55 5.62
CA TRP A 107 0.69 5.52 6.93
C TRP A 107 -0.82 5.55 6.78
N VAL A 108 -1.49 4.96 7.77
CA VAL A 108 -2.94 4.96 7.91
C VAL A 108 -3.28 5.26 9.36
N LEU A 109 -4.25 6.12 9.56
CA LEU A 109 -4.69 6.54 10.88
C LEU A 109 -6.21 6.52 10.92
N THR A 110 -6.76 5.84 11.90
CA THR A 110 -8.21 5.79 12.08
C THR A 110 -8.57 6.05 13.54
N ASP A 111 -9.80 6.47 13.77
CA ASP A 111 -10.36 6.51 15.12
C ASP A 111 -10.52 5.07 15.61
N HIS A 112 -10.27 4.90 16.86
CA HIS A 112 -10.39 3.57 17.46
C HIS A 112 -11.71 3.41 18.18
#